data_55353611c0354029307a039e52306370
#
_entry.id   55353611c0354029307a039e52306370
#
_cell.length_a   1.000
_cell.length_b   1.000
_cell.length_c   1.000
_cell.angle_alpha   90.00
_cell.angle_beta   90.00
_cell.angle_gamma   90.00
#
_symmetry.space_group_name_H-M   'P 1'
#
loop_
_entity.id
_entity.type
_entity.pdbx_description
1 polymer ?
#
loop_
_entity_poly.entity_id
_entity_poly.type
_entity_poly.pdbx_seq_one_letter_code
_entity_poly.pdbx_strand_id
1 'polypeptide(L)'
;MAGVTIEELGLRFVQICMENYWSGCLLPVFFLAGILWDIFYRRRKESRVFLYYLVFLALTVYNPVLVKYVIPKVHFESEYYRFIWILPVIPGAAYYAVRIVEAVRFRWLKAVTALILAAVIVTTGTPVPGIAKDYVMAENIYKVPNELRSVCDVIHQDCDKEQPKVVFDNELNLVARQYDPSLILVLDRNFILYRAGST
;
A
#
# COMPACT_ATOMS: atom_id res chain seq x y z
N MET A 1 5.55 -2.96 7.95
CA MET A 1 5.86 -4.39 7.79
C MET A 1 7.38 -4.66 7.88
N ALA A 2 8.15 -3.73 8.35
CA ALA A 2 9.58 -3.93 8.56
C ALA A 2 9.79 -4.91 9.73
N GLY A 3 10.46 -6.03 9.49
CA GLY A 3 10.90 -6.95 10.52
C GLY A 3 10.37 -8.38 10.46
N VAL A 4 9.56 -8.73 9.46
CA VAL A 4 9.06 -10.10 9.31
C VAL A 4 9.75 -10.75 8.11
N THR A 5 10.51 -11.81 8.37
CA THR A 5 11.26 -12.53 7.32
C THR A 5 10.53 -13.80 6.89
N ILE A 6 10.80 -14.24 5.65
CA ILE A 6 10.28 -15.52 5.14
C ILE A 6 10.89 -16.69 5.92
N GLU A 7 12.11 -16.55 6.44
CA GLU A 7 12.76 -17.56 7.26
C GLU A 7 11.99 -17.85 8.54
N GLU A 8 11.47 -16.82 9.20
CA GLU A 8 10.69 -16.95 10.44
C GLU A 8 9.29 -17.51 10.20
N LEU A 9 8.60 -17.05 9.15
CA LEU A 9 7.20 -17.40 8.90
C LEU A 9 7.00 -18.57 7.94
N GLY A 10 7.99 -18.90 7.13
CA GLY A 10 7.92 -19.98 6.17
C GLY A 10 6.72 -19.84 5.21
N LEU A 11 5.89 -20.90 5.12
CA LEU A 11 4.72 -20.92 4.25
C LEU A 11 3.58 -19.98 4.69
N ARG A 12 3.59 -19.51 5.94
CA ARG A 12 2.58 -18.58 6.47
C ARG A 12 2.85 -17.12 6.12
N PHE A 13 4.01 -16.82 5.55
CA PHE A 13 4.42 -15.45 5.21
C PHE A 13 3.37 -14.72 4.36
N VAL A 14 2.90 -15.33 3.27
CA VAL A 14 1.89 -14.75 2.37
C VAL A 14 0.60 -14.44 3.11
N GLN A 15 0.13 -15.39 3.92
CA GLN A 15 -1.10 -15.22 4.70
C GLN A 15 -0.98 -14.05 5.68
N ILE A 16 0.11 -13.99 6.45
CA ILE A 16 0.34 -12.93 7.43
C ILE A 16 0.48 -11.55 6.76
N CYS A 17 1.15 -11.49 5.60
CA CYS A 17 1.23 -10.25 4.83
C CYS A 17 -0.16 -9.77 4.37
N MET A 18 -1.01 -10.68 3.90
CA MET A 18 -2.39 -10.36 3.50
C MET A 18 -3.25 -9.93 4.68
N GLU A 19 -3.18 -10.65 5.80
CA GLU A 19 -3.92 -10.31 7.02
C GLU A 19 -3.53 -8.93 7.54
N ASN A 20 -2.23 -8.62 7.59
CA ASN A 20 -1.75 -7.31 8.04
C ASN A 20 -2.16 -6.18 7.09
N TYR A 21 -2.16 -6.43 5.78
CA TYR A 21 -2.51 -5.39 4.79
C TYR A 21 -4.01 -5.09 4.77
N TRP A 22 -4.84 -6.14 4.83
CA TRP A 22 -6.30 -6.02 4.73
C TRP A 22 -7.00 -6.05 6.09
N SER A 23 -6.26 -5.94 7.20
CA SER A 23 -6.83 -5.97 8.56
C SER A 23 -7.97 -4.95 8.70
N GLY A 24 -9.14 -5.45 9.12
CA GLY A 24 -10.33 -4.62 9.30
C GLY A 24 -11.05 -4.17 8.02
N CYS A 25 -10.55 -4.54 6.82
CA CYS A 25 -11.17 -4.17 5.55
C CYS A 25 -12.08 -5.29 5.02
N LEU A 26 -13.37 -4.98 4.79
CA LEU A 26 -14.34 -5.93 4.24
C LEU A 26 -14.32 -6.06 2.71
N LEU A 27 -13.65 -5.16 2.00
CA LEU A 27 -13.64 -5.16 0.53
C LEU A 27 -13.11 -6.46 -0.10
N PRO A 28 -12.04 -7.12 0.41
CA PRO A 28 -11.59 -8.40 -0.12
C PRO A 28 -12.64 -9.49 0.02
N VAL A 29 -13.34 -9.54 1.17
CA VAL A 29 -14.41 -10.52 1.42
C VAL A 29 -15.57 -10.29 0.45
N PHE A 30 -15.99 -9.04 0.27
CA PHE A 30 -17.04 -8.66 -0.68
C PHE A 30 -16.66 -9.02 -2.12
N PHE A 31 -15.41 -8.77 -2.52
CA PHE A 31 -14.90 -9.11 -3.84
C PHE A 31 -14.90 -10.63 -4.09
N LEU A 32 -14.40 -11.42 -3.13
CA LEU A 32 -14.40 -12.88 -3.22
C LEU A 32 -15.82 -13.45 -3.25
N ALA A 33 -16.72 -12.93 -2.41
CA ALA A 33 -18.12 -13.32 -2.42
C ALA A 33 -18.78 -13.02 -3.79
N GLY A 34 -18.46 -11.90 -4.42
CA GLY A 34 -18.92 -11.56 -5.76
C GLY A 34 -18.45 -12.56 -6.81
N ILE A 35 -17.17 -12.97 -6.77
CA ILE A 35 -16.64 -14.00 -7.67
C ILE A 35 -17.36 -15.33 -7.47
N LEU A 36 -17.53 -15.77 -6.22
CA LEU A 36 -18.23 -17.01 -5.91
C LEU A 36 -19.67 -16.97 -6.40
N TRP A 37 -20.35 -15.84 -6.19
CA TRP A 37 -21.71 -15.62 -6.72
C TRP A 37 -21.78 -15.81 -8.23
N ASP A 38 -20.85 -15.23 -8.99
CA ASP A 38 -20.84 -15.36 -10.43
C ASP A 38 -20.50 -16.78 -10.91
N ILE A 39 -19.61 -17.49 -10.21
CA ILE A 39 -19.28 -18.88 -10.53
C ILE A 39 -20.53 -19.78 -10.36
N PHE A 40 -21.24 -19.66 -9.24
CA PHE A 40 -22.32 -20.58 -8.91
C PHE A 40 -23.66 -20.22 -9.56
N TYR A 41 -23.99 -18.92 -9.66
CA TYR A 41 -25.32 -18.48 -10.05
C TYR A 41 -25.42 -17.86 -11.44
N ARG A 42 -24.49 -17.03 -11.86
CA ARG A 42 -24.65 -16.28 -13.11
C ARG A 42 -23.78 -16.70 -14.26
N ARG A 43 -22.66 -17.37 -14.05
CA ARG A 43 -21.73 -17.93 -15.05
C ARG A 43 -21.37 -16.97 -16.20
N ARG A 44 -21.24 -15.68 -15.91
CA ARG A 44 -20.97 -14.68 -16.95
C ARG A 44 -19.52 -14.72 -17.41
N LYS A 45 -19.31 -14.44 -18.71
CA LYS A 45 -17.97 -14.46 -19.30
C LYS A 45 -17.08 -13.34 -18.76
N GLU A 46 -17.66 -12.15 -18.47
CA GLU A 46 -16.92 -10.97 -18.02
C GLU A 46 -16.29 -11.17 -16.63
N SER A 47 -16.99 -11.80 -15.72
CA SER A 47 -16.47 -12.06 -14.35
C SER A 47 -15.43 -13.17 -14.30
N ARG A 48 -15.35 -14.02 -15.34
CA ARG A 48 -14.30 -15.04 -15.43
C ARG A 48 -12.90 -14.43 -15.52
N VAL A 49 -12.78 -13.20 -16.00
CA VAL A 49 -11.50 -12.48 -16.04
C VAL A 49 -10.93 -12.32 -14.62
N PHE A 50 -11.77 -11.90 -13.66
CA PHE A 50 -11.33 -11.81 -12.25
C PHE A 50 -10.93 -13.17 -11.69
N LEU A 51 -11.71 -14.22 -12.01
CA LEU A 51 -11.38 -15.58 -11.57
C LEU A 51 -10.03 -16.05 -12.14
N TYR A 52 -9.84 -15.93 -13.46
CA TYR A 52 -8.58 -16.34 -14.09
C TYR A 52 -7.39 -15.55 -13.56
N TYR A 53 -7.58 -14.26 -13.33
CA TYR A 53 -6.55 -13.41 -12.76
C TYR A 53 -6.21 -13.83 -11.33
N LEU A 54 -7.21 -14.11 -10.48
CA LEU A 54 -6.98 -14.62 -9.13
C LEU A 54 -6.26 -15.97 -9.14
N VAL A 55 -6.67 -16.90 -10.02
CA VAL A 55 -6.00 -18.20 -10.14
C VAL A 55 -4.55 -18.00 -10.57
N PHE A 56 -4.29 -17.11 -11.53
CA PHE A 56 -2.93 -16.77 -11.93
C PHE A 56 -2.11 -16.21 -10.78
N LEU A 57 -2.64 -15.26 -10.01
CA LEU A 57 -1.97 -14.70 -8.84
C LEU A 57 -1.75 -15.74 -7.75
N ALA A 58 -2.72 -16.62 -7.49
CA ALA A 58 -2.60 -17.69 -6.51
C ALA A 58 -1.53 -18.71 -6.89
N LEU A 59 -1.37 -19.00 -8.19
CA LEU A 59 -0.34 -19.91 -8.68
C LEU A 59 1.06 -19.27 -8.76
N THR A 60 1.14 -17.97 -8.78
CA THR A 60 2.40 -17.20 -8.92
C THR A 60 2.77 -16.48 -7.62
N VAL A 61 2.46 -15.20 -7.53
CA VAL A 61 2.93 -14.32 -6.45
C VAL A 61 2.35 -14.60 -5.07
N TYR A 62 1.21 -15.28 -5.01
CA TYR A 62 0.59 -15.70 -3.73
C TYR A 62 0.77 -17.19 -3.43
N ASN A 63 1.53 -17.91 -4.25
CA ASN A 63 1.87 -19.31 -3.97
C ASN A 63 2.91 -19.35 -2.84
N PRO A 64 2.58 -19.86 -1.64
CA PRO A 64 3.52 -19.84 -0.51
C PRO A 64 4.83 -20.60 -0.79
N VAL A 65 4.75 -21.64 -1.63
CA VAL A 65 5.93 -22.42 -2.01
C VAL A 65 6.85 -21.59 -2.90
N LEU A 66 6.31 -20.98 -3.96
CA LEU A 66 7.11 -20.10 -4.84
C LEU A 66 7.68 -18.93 -4.08
N VAL A 67 6.88 -18.26 -3.24
CA VAL A 67 7.31 -17.13 -2.43
C VAL A 67 8.47 -17.53 -1.53
N LYS A 68 8.39 -18.65 -0.83
CA LYS A 68 9.45 -19.14 0.06
C LYS A 68 10.79 -19.35 -0.65
N TYR A 69 10.77 -19.82 -1.89
CA TYR A 69 12.02 -20.16 -2.60
C TYR A 69 12.53 -19.06 -3.55
N VAL A 70 11.66 -18.18 -4.03
CA VAL A 70 12.01 -17.14 -5.02
C VAL A 70 12.32 -15.81 -4.36
N ILE A 71 11.46 -15.34 -3.46
CA ILE A 71 11.56 -14.00 -2.88
C ILE A 71 12.87 -13.73 -2.13
N PRO A 72 13.40 -14.68 -1.30
CA PRO A 72 14.69 -14.47 -0.64
C PRO A 72 15.85 -14.34 -1.61
N LYS A 73 15.82 -15.07 -2.74
CA LYS A 73 16.88 -15.01 -3.77
C LYS A 73 16.98 -13.66 -4.47
N VAL A 74 15.87 -12.94 -4.55
CA VAL A 74 15.82 -11.60 -5.16
C VAL A 74 15.83 -10.48 -4.12
N HIS A 75 16.01 -10.80 -2.84
CA HIS A 75 16.01 -9.85 -1.71
C HIS A 75 14.79 -8.92 -1.69
N PHE A 76 13.60 -9.46 -2.00
CA PHE A 76 12.37 -8.67 -2.17
C PHE A 76 11.39 -8.84 -1.00
N GLU A 77 11.82 -9.35 0.13
CA GLU A 77 10.95 -9.61 1.30
C GLU A 77 10.32 -8.34 1.85
N SER A 78 11.12 -7.28 2.02
CA SER A 78 10.65 -5.98 2.52
C SER A 78 9.63 -5.32 1.60
N GLU A 79 9.69 -5.60 0.31
CA GLU A 79 8.86 -5.00 -0.73
C GLU A 79 7.67 -5.90 -1.15
N TYR A 80 7.56 -7.10 -0.57
CA TYR A 80 6.54 -8.08 -0.95
C TYR A 80 5.11 -7.54 -0.84
N TYR A 81 4.85 -6.61 0.08
CA TYR A 81 3.54 -5.96 0.21
C TYR A 81 3.05 -5.29 -1.09
N ARG A 82 3.95 -4.93 -2.00
CA ARG A 82 3.60 -4.35 -3.31
C ARG A 82 2.85 -5.33 -4.20
N PHE A 83 3.10 -6.63 -4.04
CA PHE A 83 2.33 -7.64 -4.76
C PHE A 83 0.87 -7.71 -4.30
N ILE A 84 0.55 -7.25 -3.08
CA ILE A 84 -0.83 -7.19 -2.60
C ILE A 84 -1.62 -6.11 -3.35
N TRP A 85 -0.95 -5.07 -3.85
CA TRP A 85 -1.60 -3.99 -4.60
C TRP A 85 -2.11 -4.43 -5.98
N ILE A 86 -1.53 -5.47 -6.57
CA ILE A 86 -1.99 -5.99 -7.87
C ILE A 86 -3.27 -6.80 -7.74
N LEU A 87 -3.73 -7.13 -6.53
CA LEU A 87 -5.01 -7.77 -6.31
C LEU A 87 -6.15 -6.79 -6.65
N PRO A 88 -7.03 -7.10 -7.63
CA PRO A 88 -8.02 -6.16 -8.13
C PRO A 88 -9.25 -6.05 -7.22
N VAL A 89 -9.01 -5.87 -5.90
CA VAL A 89 -10.08 -5.81 -4.90
C VAL A 89 -11.00 -4.61 -5.13
N ILE A 90 -10.42 -3.41 -5.31
CA ILE A 90 -11.19 -2.17 -5.45
C ILE A 90 -12.01 -2.18 -6.75
N PRO A 91 -11.43 -2.39 -7.94
CA PRO A 91 -12.21 -2.44 -9.17
C PRO A 91 -13.18 -3.62 -9.21
N GLY A 92 -12.82 -4.76 -8.63
CA GLY A 92 -13.70 -5.91 -8.53
C GLY A 92 -14.89 -5.65 -7.59
N ALA A 93 -14.65 -5.08 -6.42
CA ALA A 93 -15.73 -4.70 -5.50
C ALA A 93 -16.67 -3.68 -6.13
N ALA A 94 -16.15 -2.66 -6.83
CA ALA A 94 -16.95 -1.69 -7.56
C ALA A 94 -17.80 -2.37 -8.65
N TYR A 95 -17.22 -3.28 -9.43
CA TYR A 95 -17.94 -4.07 -10.43
C TYR A 95 -19.11 -4.83 -9.81
N TYR A 96 -18.88 -5.57 -8.73
CA TYR A 96 -19.96 -6.34 -8.07
C TYR A 96 -21.01 -5.44 -7.39
N ALA A 97 -20.61 -4.30 -6.82
CA ALA A 97 -21.55 -3.32 -6.30
C ALA A 97 -22.52 -2.81 -7.37
N VAL A 98 -22.00 -2.42 -8.53
CA VAL A 98 -22.81 -2.01 -9.69
C VAL A 98 -23.74 -3.13 -10.12
N ARG A 99 -23.23 -4.37 -10.19
CA ARG A 99 -24.02 -5.54 -10.59
C ARG A 99 -25.17 -5.85 -9.63
N ILE A 100 -24.97 -5.66 -8.33
CA ILE A 100 -26.04 -5.81 -7.32
C ILE A 100 -27.12 -4.75 -7.56
N VAL A 101 -26.73 -3.50 -7.77
CA VAL A 101 -27.68 -2.40 -8.03
C VAL A 101 -28.46 -2.63 -9.34
N GLU A 102 -27.79 -3.08 -10.40
CA GLU A 102 -28.42 -3.39 -11.68
C GLU A 102 -29.43 -4.54 -11.61
N ALA A 103 -29.17 -5.52 -10.75
CA ALA A 103 -30.06 -6.67 -10.55
C ALA A 103 -31.42 -6.31 -9.92
N VAL A 104 -31.50 -5.17 -9.25
CA VAL A 104 -32.74 -4.68 -8.63
C VAL A 104 -33.67 -4.14 -9.73
N ARG A 105 -34.96 -4.54 -9.70
CA ARG A 105 -35.93 -4.21 -10.74
C ARG A 105 -36.43 -2.76 -10.69
N PHE A 106 -36.74 -2.25 -9.53
CA PHE A 106 -37.39 -0.94 -9.35
C PHE A 106 -36.34 0.19 -9.16
N ARG A 107 -36.55 1.34 -9.82
CA ARG A 107 -35.61 2.48 -9.74
C ARG A 107 -35.36 2.99 -8.32
N TRP A 108 -36.42 3.10 -7.52
CA TRP A 108 -36.29 3.56 -6.14
C TRP A 108 -35.50 2.56 -5.26
N LEU A 109 -35.68 1.25 -5.47
CA LEU A 109 -34.92 0.21 -4.79
C LEU A 109 -33.45 0.21 -5.23
N LYS A 110 -33.16 0.54 -6.48
CA LYS A 110 -31.77 0.73 -6.93
C LYS A 110 -31.08 1.84 -6.13
N ALA A 111 -31.75 2.98 -5.95
CA ALA A 111 -31.23 4.09 -5.16
C ALA A 111 -31.00 3.67 -3.70
N VAL A 112 -31.95 2.99 -3.09
CA VAL A 112 -31.82 2.48 -1.71
C VAL A 112 -30.65 1.50 -1.61
N THR A 113 -30.53 0.55 -2.54
CA THR A 113 -29.43 -0.43 -2.56
C THR A 113 -28.07 0.28 -2.70
N ALA A 114 -27.97 1.26 -3.59
CA ALA A 114 -26.74 2.05 -3.76
C ALA A 114 -26.38 2.82 -2.49
N LEU A 115 -27.36 3.41 -1.81
CA LEU A 115 -27.16 4.11 -0.53
C LEU A 115 -26.70 3.16 0.57
N ILE A 116 -27.30 1.96 0.66
CA ILE A 116 -26.89 0.95 1.63
C ILE A 116 -25.44 0.51 1.38
N LEU A 117 -25.08 0.22 0.12
CA LEU A 117 -23.71 -0.14 -0.23
C LEU A 117 -22.71 0.99 0.10
N ALA A 118 -23.07 2.22 -0.22
CA ALA A 118 -22.26 3.40 0.13
C ALA A 118 -22.10 3.54 1.65
N ALA A 119 -23.19 3.38 2.42
CA ALA A 119 -23.16 3.42 3.87
C ALA A 119 -22.25 2.32 4.45
N VAL A 120 -22.32 1.09 3.93
CA VAL A 120 -21.42 -0.01 4.34
C VAL A 120 -19.97 0.35 4.07
N ILE A 121 -19.65 0.88 2.90
CA ILE A 121 -18.27 1.29 2.56
C ILE A 121 -17.78 2.38 3.51
N VAL A 122 -18.61 3.40 3.78
CA VAL A 122 -18.27 4.52 4.68
C VAL A 122 -18.08 4.06 6.12
N THR A 123 -18.93 3.17 6.61
CA THR A 123 -18.86 2.71 8.01
C THR A 123 -17.77 1.69 8.26
N THR A 124 -17.35 0.94 7.23
CA THR A 124 -16.27 -0.05 7.34
C THR A 124 -14.90 0.52 6.98
N GLY A 125 -14.86 1.68 6.32
CA GLY A 125 -13.62 2.38 5.98
C GLY A 125 -13.17 3.33 7.09
N THR A 126 -11.90 3.69 7.08
CA THR A 126 -11.39 4.77 7.93
C THR A 126 -11.70 6.11 7.25
N PRO A 127 -12.54 6.98 7.82
CA PRO A 127 -12.91 8.23 7.17
C PRO A 127 -11.70 9.16 7.06
N VAL A 128 -11.48 9.72 5.87
CA VAL A 128 -10.41 10.69 5.60
C VAL A 128 -10.39 11.88 6.59
N PRO A 129 -11.55 12.42 7.06
CA PRO A 129 -11.56 13.46 8.09
C PRO A 129 -10.91 13.06 9.41
N GLY A 130 -10.92 11.76 9.76
CA GLY A 130 -10.19 11.23 10.93
C GLY A 130 -8.67 11.28 10.74
N ILE A 131 -8.24 11.04 9.51
CA ILE A 131 -6.82 11.13 9.11
C ILE A 131 -6.41 12.61 9.01
N ALA A 132 -7.31 13.51 8.60
CA ALA A 132 -7.03 14.93 8.41
C ALA A 132 -6.63 15.67 9.71
N LYS A 133 -6.87 15.10 10.88
CA LYS A 133 -6.38 15.67 12.15
C LYS A 133 -4.86 15.60 12.28
N ASP A 134 -4.24 14.65 11.59
CA ASP A 134 -2.79 14.44 11.59
C ASP A 134 -2.10 15.17 10.43
N TYR A 135 -2.89 15.84 9.55
CA TYR A 135 -2.35 16.64 8.47
C TYR A 135 -2.08 18.06 8.97
N VAL A 136 -0.81 18.40 9.04
CA VAL A 136 -0.36 19.78 9.25
C VAL A 136 -0.20 20.44 7.89
N MET A 137 -0.69 21.68 7.75
CA MET A 137 -0.47 22.44 6.54
C MET A 137 1.03 22.64 6.34
N ALA A 138 1.52 22.39 5.11
CA ALA A 138 2.94 22.54 4.84
C ALA A 138 3.39 23.98 5.09
N GLU A 139 4.47 24.15 5.83
CA GLU A 139 5.01 25.46 6.22
C GLU A 139 5.57 26.25 5.03
N ASN A 140 5.91 25.54 3.95
CA ASN A 140 6.51 26.12 2.76
C ASN A 140 6.10 25.36 1.49
N ILE A 141 6.39 25.94 0.32
CA ILE A 141 6.09 25.36 -1.00
C ILE A 141 6.81 24.06 -1.27
N TYR A 142 7.94 23.80 -0.62
CA TYR A 142 8.74 22.57 -0.79
C TYR A 142 8.20 21.40 0.05
N LYS A 143 7.26 21.67 0.96
CA LYS A 143 6.66 20.68 1.88
C LYS A 143 7.71 19.95 2.74
N VAL A 144 8.73 20.67 3.15
CA VAL A 144 9.77 20.21 4.06
C VAL A 144 9.77 21.06 5.34
N PRO A 145 10.31 20.57 6.47
CA PRO A 145 10.47 21.37 7.68
C PRO A 145 11.29 22.63 7.41
N ASN A 146 10.90 23.78 7.96
CA ASN A 146 11.66 25.03 7.82
C ASN A 146 13.06 24.91 8.44
N GLU A 147 13.20 24.08 9.47
CA GLU A 147 14.48 23.74 10.11
C GLU A 147 15.46 23.18 9.08
N LEU A 148 15.02 22.25 8.23
CA LEU A 148 15.86 21.70 7.15
C LEU A 148 16.41 22.81 6.22
N ARG A 149 15.56 23.77 5.85
CA ARG A 149 15.97 24.88 5.00
C ARG A 149 17.10 25.69 5.65
N SER A 150 16.90 26.06 6.91
CA SER A 150 17.91 26.84 7.66
C SER A 150 19.24 26.10 7.78
N VAL A 151 19.18 24.77 8.02
CA VAL A 151 20.38 23.93 8.09
C VAL A 151 21.08 23.84 6.73
N CYS A 152 20.33 23.65 5.63
CA CYS A 152 20.92 23.63 4.27
C CYS A 152 21.60 24.97 3.92
N ASP A 153 20.95 26.10 4.28
CA ASP A 153 21.52 27.44 4.05
C ASP A 153 22.85 27.61 4.81
N VAL A 154 22.96 27.16 6.05
CA VAL A 154 24.20 27.19 6.85
C VAL A 154 25.26 26.28 6.23
N ILE A 155 24.89 25.07 5.78
CA ILE A 155 25.85 24.15 5.14
C ILE A 155 26.50 24.78 3.90
N HIS A 156 25.70 25.47 3.07
CA HIS A 156 26.22 26.13 1.88
C HIS A 156 26.98 27.43 2.18
N GLN A 157 26.73 28.06 3.31
CA GLN A 157 27.55 29.21 3.76
C GLN A 157 28.91 28.80 4.30
N ASP A 158 28.97 27.65 5.01
CA ASP A 158 30.21 27.19 5.66
C ASP A 158 31.05 26.28 4.75
N CYS A 159 30.50 25.77 3.66
CA CYS A 159 31.18 24.80 2.79
C CYS A 159 31.26 25.29 1.36
N ASP A 160 32.49 25.57 0.87
CA ASP A 160 32.74 25.99 -0.50
C ASP A 160 32.60 24.87 -1.56
N LYS A 161 32.20 23.66 -1.14
CA LYS A 161 32.04 22.53 -2.05
C LYS A 161 30.65 22.57 -2.71
N GLU A 162 30.61 22.36 -4.02
CA GLU A 162 29.37 22.24 -4.76
C GLU A 162 28.46 21.08 -4.26
N GLN A 163 29.08 20.01 -3.75
CA GLN A 163 28.41 18.82 -3.23
C GLN A 163 28.94 18.46 -1.83
N PRO A 164 28.43 19.11 -0.78
CA PRO A 164 28.85 18.82 0.58
C PRO A 164 28.33 17.45 1.04
N LYS A 165 29.18 16.71 1.76
CA LYS A 165 28.80 15.45 2.41
C LYS A 165 28.25 15.75 3.79
N VAL A 166 27.03 15.29 4.05
CA VAL A 166 26.28 15.62 5.27
C VAL A 166 25.72 14.39 5.96
N VAL A 167 25.53 14.50 7.25
CA VAL A 167 24.79 13.54 8.08
C VAL A 167 23.69 14.30 8.77
N PHE A 168 22.46 13.89 8.53
CA PHE A 168 21.28 14.39 9.24
C PHE A 168 20.76 13.35 10.22
N ASP A 169 19.89 13.77 11.10
CA ASP A 169 19.02 12.88 11.87
C ASP A 169 18.05 12.13 10.95
N ASN A 170 17.29 11.17 11.51
CA ASN A 170 16.41 10.32 10.73
C ASN A 170 15.31 11.09 9.99
N GLU A 171 14.75 12.13 10.62
CA GLU A 171 13.61 12.87 10.06
C GLU A 171 14.05 13.78 8.91
N LEU A 172 15.10 14.56 9.12
CA LEU A 172 15.62 15.48 8.11
C LEU A 172 16.28 14.73 6.94
N ASN A 173 16.97 13.60 7.22
CA ASN A 173 17.63 12.81 6.20
C ASN A 173 16.67 12.24 5.14
N LEU A 174 15.42 11.91 5.53
CA LEU A 174 14.42 11.40 4.60
C LEU A 174 13.96 12.44 3.58
N VAL A 175 13.98 13.72 3.93
CA VAL A 175 13.45 14.83 3.12
C VAL A 175 14.54 15.78 2.60
N ALA A 176 15.78 15.65 3.07
CA ALA A 176 16.87 16.56 2.73
C ALA A 176 17.09 16.70 1.21
N ARG A 177 17.14 15.59 0.47
CA ARG A 177 17.34 15.61 -0.98
C ARG A 177 16.10 16.06 -1.77
N GLN A 178 14.94 16.15 -1.14
CA GLN A 178 13.74 16.75 -1.75
C GLN A 178 13.89 18.26 -1.85
N TYR A 179 14.54 18.87 -0.87
CA TYR A 179 14.81 20.31 -0.84
C TYR A 179 16.11 20.66 -1.58
N ASP A 180 17.19 19.98 -1.24
CA ASP A 180 18.51 20.23 -1.79
C ASP A 180 19.15 18.96 -2.35
N PRO A 181 19.08 18.75 -3.68
CA PRO A 181 19.65 17.58 -4.34
C PRO A 181 21.19 17.61 -4.44
N SER A 182 21.85 18.75 -4.16
CA SER A 182 23.31 18.88 -4.18
C SER A 182 23.98 18.17 -3.01
N LEU A 183 23.25 17.96 -1.91
CA LEU A 183 23.76 17.31 -0.70
C LEU A 183 24.01 15.82 -0.92
N ILE A 184 25.21 15.36 -0.55
CA ILE A 184 25.54 13.94 -0.51
C ILE A 184 25.28 13.41 0.90
N LEU A 185 24.20 12.63 1.05
CA LEU A 185 23.88 11.99 2.31
C LEU A 185 24.84 10.81 2.56
N VAL A 186 25.56 10.85 3.66
CA VAL A 186 26.49 9.78 4.07
C VAL A 186 25.73 8.55 4.53
N LEU A 187 24.57 8.75 5.19
CA LEU A 187 23.65 7.69 5.58
C LEU A 187 22.56 7.58 4.54
N ASP A 188 22.50 6.45 3.87
CA ASP A 188 21.43 6.19 2.92
C ASP A 188 20.12 5.78 3.63
N ARG A 189 19.02 5.69 2.85
CA ARG A 189 17.72 5.29 3.36
C ARG A 189 17.76 3.90 4.01
N ASN A 190 18.53 2.98 3.45
CA ASN A 190 18.60 1.62 3.97
C ASN A 190 19.30 1.59 5.32
N PHE A 191 20.38 2.37 5.49
CA PHE A 191 21.04 2.52 6.77
C PHE A 191 20.08 2.99 7.85
N ILE A 192 19.27 4.01 7.56
CA ILE A 192 18.33 4.59 8.52
C ILE A 192 17.18 3.64 8.84
N LEU A 193 16.56 3.05 7.81
CA LEU A 193 15.39 2.19 7.98
C LEU A 193 15.70 0.85 8.65
N TYR A 194 16.87 0.27 8.34
CA TYR A 194 17.22 -1.07 8.80
C TYR A 194 18.32 -1.07 9.87
N ARG A 195 18.74 0.12 10.37
CA ARG A 195 19.84 0.23 11.33
C ARG A 195 21.01 -0.66 10.93
N ALA A 196 21.63 -0.35 9.80
CA ALA A 196 22.78 -1.11 9.32
C ALA A 196 23.82 -1.18 10.42
N GLY A 197 24.04 -2.35 10.98
CA GLY A 197 24.92 -2.55 12.13
C GLY A 197 24.25 -3.17 13.35
N SER A 198 22.94 -3.37 13.38
CA SER A 198 22.32 -4.30 14.33
C SER A 198 22.40 -5.71 13.74
N THR A 199 23.60 -6.28 13.74
CA THR A 199 23.81 -7.74 13.66
C THR A 199 23.37 -8.35 14.98
#